data_7c1043171e58ded880995713b7e703f5
#
_entry.id   7c1043171e58ded880995713b7e703f5
#
_cell.length_a   1.000
_cell.length_b   1.000
_cell.length_c   1.000
_cell.angle_alpha   90.00
_cell.angle_beta   90.00
_cell.angle_gamma   90.00
#
_symmetry.space_group_name_H-M   'P 1'
#
loop_
_entity.id
_entity.type
_entity.pdbx_description
1 polymer ?
#
loop_
_entity_poly.entity_id
_entity_poly.type
_entity_poly.pdbx_seq_one_letter_code
_entity_poly.pdbx_strand_id
1 'polypeptide(L)'
;MDKVTLKIDGLEVVADKETTIFQAAHHNGIYIPHLCFYPDLMASGICRLCMVEVDGKVVISCRTPVEQGMGVRTRSPEVDKLRRILIEILVANHHSTCRGCPGSGPCALQKTMGYICIDRGRVRKLRPTKEELPEDNLNPFFNYDPNKCVLCKICLHTCERIQSAINVVGRGCNAKMAFFGDSSKCESCKECVVRCPVGALMET
;
A
#
# COMPACT_ATOMS: atom_id res chain seq x y z
N MET A 1 14.35 13.14 23.03
CA MET A 1 14.48 12.63 21.64
C MET A 1 15.04 13.76 20.80
N ASP A 2 16.07 13.49 20.03
CA ASP A 2 16.69 14.48 19.15
C ASP A 2 15.74 14.81 18.01
N LYS A 3 15.40 16.09 17.86
CA LYS A 3 14.56 16.56 16.76
C LYS A 3 15.41 17.10 15.64
N VAL A 4 14.94 16.91 14.42
CA VAL A 4 15.54 17.47 13.20
C VAL A 4 14.51 18.33 12.48
N THR A 5 15.00 19.35 11.81
CA THR A 5 14.21 20.25 10.99
C THR A 5 14.52 19.97 9.52
N LEU A 6 13.49 19.76 8.72
CA LEU A 6 13.59 19.52 7.28
C LEU A 6 12.53 20.35 6.54
N LYS A 7 12.63 20.44 5.23
CA LYS A 7 11.62 21.12 4.39
C LYS A 7 10.92 20.11 3.53
N ILE A 8 9.58 20.04 3.58
CA ILE A 8 8.76 19.23 2.69
C ILE A 8 7.89 20.16 1.85
N ASP A 9 8.07 20.17 0.55
CA ASP A 9 7.41 21.07 -0.41
C ASP A 9 7.50 22.56 0.01
N GLY A 10 8.63 22.95 0.59
CA GLY A 10 8.88 24.30 1.09
C GLY A 10 8.36 24.59 2.49
N LEU A 11 7.54 23.71 3.08
CA LEU A 11 7.07 23.83 4.44
C LEU A 11 8.12 23.31 5.43
N GLU A 12 8.41 24.08 6.48
CA GLU A 12 9.29 23.64 7.55
C GLU A 12 8.58 22.62 8.44
N VAL A 13 9.20 21.47 8.64
CA VAL A 13 8.69 20.34 9.41
C VAL A 13 9.72 19.95 10.47
N VAL A 14 9.27 19.83 11.72
CA VAL A 14 10.08 19.31 12.83
C VAL A 14 9.64 17.88 13.11
N ALA A 15 10.59 16.96 13.12
CA ALA A 15 10.32 15.54 13.33
C ALA A 15 11.37 14.91 14.26
N ASP A 16 11.04 13.79 14.88
CA ASP A 16 12.00 13.00 15.64
C ASP A 16 12.98 12.33 14.67
N LYS A 17 14.27 12.33 14.99
CA LYS A 17 15.37 11.83 14.15
C LYS A 17 15.18 10.37 13.71
N GLU A 18 14.47 9.56 14.50
CA GLU A 18 14.22 8.15 14.21
C GLU A 18 13.03 7.93 13.26
N THR A 19 12.30 8.98 12.89
CA THR A 19 11.14 8.85 11.99
C THR A 19 11.57 8.83 10.53
N THR A 20 10.69 8.31 9.68
CA THR A 20 10.88 8.36 8.23
C THR A 20 10.28 9.64 7.64
N ILE A 21 10.72 10.01 6.43
CA ILE A 21 10.14 11.14 5.67
C ILE A 21 8.62 10.98 5.54
N PHE A 22 8.14 9.75 5.31
CA PHE A 22 6.71 9.48 5.20
C PHE A 22 5.97 9.77 6.50
N GLN A 23 6.49 9.33 7.64
CA GLN A 23 5.89 9.57 8.95
C GLN A 23 5.88 11.07 9.28
N ALA A 24 7.00 11.76 9.03
CA ALA A 24 7.08 13.20 9.21
C ALA A 24 6.05 13.96 8.36
N ALA A 25 5.89 13.60 7.08
CA ALA A 25 4.88 14.17 6.18
C ALA A 25 3.46 13.88 6.69
N HIS A 26 3.18 12.62 7.07
CA HIS A 26 1.88 12.18 7.55
C HIS A 26 1.44 12.92 8.83
N HIS A 27 2.35 13.07 9.81
CA HIS A 27 2.07 13.80 11.05
C HIS A 27 1.79 15.31 10.82
N ASN A 28 2.31 15.86 9.72
CA ASN A 28 2.07 17.25 9.33
C ASN A 28 0.98 17.44 8.27
N GLY A 29 0.14 16.42 8.03
CA GLY A 29 -0.99 16.47 7.10
C GLY A 29 -0.59 16.52 5.61
N ILE A 30 0.68 16.27 5.27
CA ILE A 30 1.19 16.24 3.90
C ILE A 30 0.93 14.86 3.30
N TYR A 31 0.09 14.81 2.27
CA TYR A 31 -0.28 13.54 1.65
C TYR A 31 0.80 13.03 0.69
N ILE A 32 1.29 11.83 0.95
CA ILE A 32 2.13 11.06 0.04
C ILE A 32 1.38 9.78 -0.34
N PRO A 33 1.17 9.47 -1.64
CA PRO A 33 0.42 8.29 -2.07
C PRO A 33 1.11 6.99 -1.63
N HIS A 34 0.33 6.03 -1.15
CA HIS A 34 0.83 4.74 -0.64
C HIS A 34 -0.26 3.67 -0.63
N LEU A 35 0.14 2.39 -0.56
CA LEU A 35 -0.75 1.23 -0.40
C LEU A 35 -0.26 0.23 0.63
N CYS A 36 1.05 0.21 0.95
CA CYS A 36 1.65 -0.79 1.83
C CYS A 36 2.14 -0.23 3.17
N PHE A 37 1.73 0.98 3.51
CA PHE A 37 2.02 1.59 4.80
C PHE A 37 0.79 1.51 5.73
N TYR A 38 1.02 1.17 6.98
CA TYR A 38 0.05 1.27 8.07
C TYR A 38 0.78 1.81 9.32
N PRO A 39 0.20 2.76 10.07
CA PRO A 39 0.93 3.53 11.11
C PRO A 39 1.68 2.71 12.15
N ASP A 40 1.09 1.60 12.60
CA ASP A 40 1.63 0.75 13.67
C ASP A 40 2.39 -0.50 13.15
N LEU A 41 2.57 -0.61 11.81
CA LEU A 41 3.32 -1.70 11.19
C LEU A 41 4.64 -1.21 10.62
N MET A 42 5.61 -2.13 10.55
CA MET A 42 6.85 -1.86 9.85
C MET A 42 6.58 -1.64 8.35
N ALA A 43 7.09 -0.54 7.80
CA ALA A 43 6.90 -0.22 6.40
C ALA A 43 7.52 -1.28 5.48
N SER A 44 6.72 -1.95 4.67
CA SER A 44 7.19 -2.97 3.71
C SER A 44 7.99 -2.39 2.55
N GLY A 45 7.70 -1.14 2.13
CA GLY A 45 8.34 -0.47 0.99
C GLY A 45 8.04 -1.12 -0.37
N ILE A 46 7.05 -2.01 -0.47
CA ILE A 46 6.78 -2.85 -1.65
C ILE A 46 6.08 -2.07 -2.77
N CYS A 47 5.07 -1.27 -2.43
CA CYS A 47 4.25 -0.61 -3.46
C CYS A 47 5.00 0.50 -4.21
N ARG A 48 6.08 1.05 -3.64
CA ARG A 48 6.92 2.10 -4.20
C ARG A 48 6.20 3.41 -4.55
N LEU A 49 4.92 3.56 -4.21
CA LEU A 49 4.14 4.77 -4.52
C LEU A 49 4.52 5.96 -3.66
N CYS A 50 5.14 5.73 -2.49
CA CYS A 50 5.60 6.79 -1.60
C CYS A 50 6.95 7.41 -1.99
N MET A 51 7.40 7.24 -3.22
CA MET A 51 8.62 7.90 -3.71
C MET A 51 8.50 9.42 -3.60
N VAL A 52 9.59 10.07 -3.18
CA VAL A 52 9.75 11.51 -3.11
C VAL A 52 11.14 11.87 -3.65
N GLU A 53 11.35 13.12 -3.97
CA GLU A 53 12.67 13.61 -4.35
C GLU A 53 13.32 14.28 -3.14
N VAL A 54 14.54 13.89 -2.84
CA VAL A 54 15.39 14.45 -1.78
C VAL A 54 16.69 14.91 -2.42
N ASP A 55 16.98 16.20 -2.41
CA ASP A 55 18.21 16.78 -2.93
C ASP A 55 18.55 16.27 -4.37
N GLY A 56 17.53 16.19 -5.23
CA GLY A 56 17.65 15.74 -6.61
C GLY A 56 17.68 14.23 -6.83
N LYS A 57 17.52 13.42 -5.77
CA LYS A 57 17.46 11.95 -5.86
C LYS A 57 16.09 11.42 -5.47
N VAL A 58 15.56 10.44 -6.22
CA VAL A 58 14.30 9.78 -5.88
C VAL A 58 14.54 8.70 -4.84
N VAL A 59 13.85 8.81 -3.70
CA VAL A 59 13.93 7.87 -2.59
C VAL A 59 12.54 7.38 -2.17
N ILE A 60 12.48 6.29 -1.38
CA ILE A 60 11.23 5.72 -0.85
C ILE A 60 10.99 6.31 0.53
N SER A 61 10.09 7.26 0.65
CA SER A 61 9.89 8.03 1.89
C SER A 61 9.57 7.18 3.12
N CYS A 62 8.85 6.06 2.97
CA CYS A 62 8.51 5.18 4.10
C CYS A 62 9.69 4.34 4.64
N ARG A 63 10.85 4.38 3.98
CA ARG A 63 12.08 3.65 4.38
C ARG A 63 13.28 4.58 4.56
N THR A 64 13.14 5.85 4.24
CA THR A 64 14.23 6.83 4.35
C THR A 64 14.04 7.64 5.63
N PRO A 65 14.98 7.59 6.60
CA PRO A 65 14.93 8.41 7.80
C PRO A 65 15.06 9.89 7.47
N VAL A 66 14.56 10.75 8.36
CA VAL A 66 14.72 12.19 8.23
C VAL A 66 16.12 12.62 8.68
N GLU A 67 16.67 13.65 8.04
CA GLU A 67 17.95 14.25 8.41
C GLU A 67 17.82 15.78 8.53
N GLN A 68 18.70 16.38 9.31
CA GLN A 68 18.72 17.83 9.52
C GLN A 68 18.99 18.58 8.21
N GLY A 69 18.13 19.53 7.89
CA GLY A 69 18.27 20.39 6.71
C GLY A 69 17.84 19.76 5.39
N MET A 70 17.32 18.51 5.41
CA MET A 70 16.87 17.79 4.23
C MET A 70 15.79 18.57 3.47
N GLY A 71 15.93 18.65 2.14
CA GLY A 71 14.95 19.23 1.22
C GLY A 71 14.15 18.15 0.50
N VAL A 72 12.86 18.01 0.80
CA VAL A 72 11.98 16.98 0.23
C VAL A 72 10.95 17.61 -0.70
N ARG A 73 10.81 17.07 -1.90
CA ARG A 73 9.71 17.39 -2.81
C ARG A 73 8.81 16.16 -2.97
N THR A 74 7.54 16.27 -2.59
CA THR A 74 6.60 15.17 -2.73
C THR A 74 6.16 14.96 -4.18
N ARG A 75 6.36 15.96 -5.04
CA ARG A 75 6.11 15.87 -6.48
C ARG A 75 7.29 16.44 -7.28
N SER A 76 7.65 15.74 -8.33
CA SER A 76 8.53 16.22 -9.39
C SER A 76 8.20 15.47 -10.69
N PRO A 77 8.63 15.93 -11.88
CA PRO A 77 8.35 15.24 -13.15
C PRO A 77 8.79 13.77 -13.12
N GLU A 78 9.92 13.47 -12.49
CA GLU A 78 10.44 12.11 -12.37
C GLU A 78 9.63 11.25 -11.39
N VAL A 79 9.33 11.78 -10.20
CA VAL A 79 8.49 11.12 -9.20
C VAL A 79 7.10 10.82 -9.78
N ASP A 80 6.48 11.77 -10.43
CA ASP A 80 5.14 11.62 -11.02
C ASP A 80 5.14 10.59 -12.17
N LYS A 81 6.20 10.57 -13.01
CA LYS A 81 6.39 9.57 -14.06
C LYS A 81 6.50 8.15 -13.47
N LEU A 82 7.34 7.95 -12.47
CA LEU A 82 7.57 6.66 -11.84
C LEU A 82 6.30 6.16 -11.12
N ARG A 83 5.64 7.02 -10.36
CA ARG A 83 4.38 6.68 -9.69
C ARG A 83 3.30 6.27 -10.68
N ARG A 84 3.20 6.98 -11.82
CA ARG A 84 2.21 6.66 -12.86
C ARG A 84 2.44 5.26 -13.42
N ILE A 85 3.68 4.92 -13.76
CA ILE A 85 4.03 3.58 -14.26
C ILE A 85 3.62 2.51 -13.24
N LEU A 86 3.99 2.70 -11.97
CA LEU A 86 3.73 1.71 -10.93
C LEU A 86 2.24 1.52 -10.65
N ILE A 87 1.47 2.61 -10.52
CA ILE A 87 0.04 2.51 -10.25
C ILE A 87 -0.71 1.91 -11.44
N GLU A 88 -0.31 2.23 -12.69
CA GLU A 88 -0.92 1.64 -13.89
C GLU A 88 -0.70 0.12 -13.96
N ILE A 89 0.49 -0.37 -13.58
CA ILE A 89 0.77 -1.80 -13.48
C ILE A 89 -0.07 -2.45 -12.38
N LEU A 90 -0.17 -1.83 -11.20
CA LEU A 90 -0.99 -2.35 -10.11
C LEU A 90 -2.47 -2.44 -10.51
N VAL A 91 -3.01 -1.39 -11.13
CA VAL A 91 -4.40 -1.35 -11.58
C VAL A 91 -4.65 -2.32 -12.74
N ALA A 92 -3.69 -2.52 -13.63
CA ALA A 92 -3.80 -3.50 -14.72
C ALA A 92 -3.94 -4.94 -14.18
N ASN A 93 -3.32 -5.24 -13.05
CA ASN A 93 -3.44 -6.54 -12.38
C ASN A 93 -4.63 -6.65 -11.42
N HIS A 94 -5.30 -5.56 -11.14
CA HIS A 94 -6.46 -5.50 -10.26
C HIS A 94 -7.75 -5.75 -11.06
N HIS A 95 -8.32 -6.91 -10.91
CA HIS A 95 -9.42 -7.44 -11.74
C HIS A 95 -10.81 -7.09 -11.24
N SER A 96 -11.03 -5.99 -10.58
CA SER A 96 -12.38 -5.62 -10.16
C SER A 96 -12.92 -4.41 -10.90
N THR A 97 -14.18 -4.47 -11.25
CA THR A 97 -14.93 -3.26 -11.58
C THR A 97 -15.26 -2.55 -10.27
N CYS A 98 -14.89 -1.27 -10.15
CA CYS A 98 -15.20 -0.50 -8.94
C CYS A 98 -16.71 -0.39 -8.67
N ARG A 99 -17.55 -0.58 -9.70
CA ARG A 99 -19.01 -0.59 -9.57
C ARG A 99 -19.44 -1.89 -8.87
N GLY A 100 -20.01 -1.78 -7.67
CA GLY A 100 -20.42 -2.94 -6.86
C GLY A 100 -19.28 -3.63 -6.10
N CYS A 101 -18.07 -3.08 -6.11
CA CYS A 101 -16.98 -3.57 -5.27
C CYS A 101 -17.29 -3.29 -3.79
N PRO A 102 -17.24 -4.29 -2.89
CA PRO A 102 -17.44 -4.09 -1.45
C PRO A 102 -16.45 -3.10 -0.83
N GLY A 103 -15.24 -3.00 -1.38
CA GLY A 103 -14.25 -2.00 -1.01
C GLY A 103 -14.48 -0.61 -1.63
N SER A 104 -15.58 -0.39 -2.38
CA SER A 104 -15.88 0.91 -2.95
C SER A 104 -16.28 1.89 -1.85
N GLY A 105 -15.65 3.07 -1.85
CA GLY A 105 -15.78 4.10 -0.81
C GLY A 105 -14.40 4.50 -0.32
N PRO A 106 -13.89 3.94 0.78
CA PRO A 106 -12.57 4.31 1.32
C PRO A 106 -11.39 3.60 0.65
N CYS A 107 -11.56 3.00 -0.54
CA CYS A 107 -10.51 2.23 -1.22
C CYS A 107 -9.25 3.09 -1.49
N ALA A 108 -8.13 2.72 -0.87
CA ALA A 108 -6.87 3.42 -1.01
C ALA A 108 -6.31 3.39 -2.45
N LEU A 109 -6.62 2.34 -3.21
CA LEU A 109 -6.23 2.25 -4.63
C LEU A 109 -6.97 3.32 -5.45
N GLN A 110 -8.28 3.48 -5.28
CA GLN A 110 -9.06 4.53 -5.96
C GLN A 110 -8.55 5.94 -5.61
N LYS A 111 -8.31 6.20 -4.32
CA LYS A 111 -7.73 7.48 -3.86
C LYS A 111 -6.39 7.76 -4.54
N THR A 112 -5.52 6.75 -4.59
CA THR A 112 -4.19 6.87 -5.21
C THR A 112 -4.27 7.06 -6.72
N MET A 113 -5.17 6.34 -7.40
CA MET A 113 -5.43 6.51 -8.85
C MET A 113 -5.87 7.94 -9.19
N GLY A 114 -6.78 8.51 -8.38
CA GLY A 114 -7.24 9.89 -8.55
C GLY A 114 -6.13 10.92 -8.35
N TYR A 115 -5.29 10.72 -7.33
CA TYR A 115 -4.17 11.61 -7.03
C TYR A 115 -3.08 11.61 -8.14
N ILE A 116 -2.79 10.44 -8.72
CA ILE A 116 -1.71 10.29 -9.72
C ILE A 116 -2.20 10.58 -11.15
N CYS A 117 -3.51 10.63 -11.40
CA CYS A 117 -4.09 10.83 -12.72
C CYS A 117 -3.63 9.80 -13.75
N ILE A 118 -4.08 8.55 -13.59
CA ILE A 118 -3.71 7.41 -14.46
C ILE A 118 -4.28 7.53 -15.88
N ASP A 119 -3.58 6.94 -16.85
CA ASP A 119 -4.09 6.74 -18.20
C ASP A 119 -4.82 5.39 -18.30
N ARG A 120 -6.16 5.43 -18.37
CA ARG A 120 -7.00 4.23 -18.50
C ARG A 120 -6.78 3.46 -19.80
N GLY A 121 -6.34 4.15 -20.87
CA GLY A 121 -5.99 3.51 -22.14
C GLY A 121 -4.74 2.65 -22.01
N ARG A 122 -3.73 3.17 -21.33
CA ARG A 122 -2.52 2.40 -21.01
C ARG A 122 -2.80 1.23 -20.07
N VAL A 123 -3.61 1.44 -19.03
CA VAL A 123 -4.01 0.36 -18.11
C VAL A 123 -4.65 -0.80 -18.88
N ARG A 124 -5.55 -0.52 -19.83
CA ARG A 124 -6.16 -1.57 -20.67
C ARG A 124 -5.13 -2.35 -21.48
N LYS A 125 -4.13 -1.68 -22.06
CA LYS A 125 -3.05 -2.33 -22.82
C LYS A 125 -2.11 -3.14 -21.95
N LEU A 126 -1.96 -2.78 -20.68
CA LEU A 126 -1.11 -3.47 -19.72
C LEU A 126 -1.80 -4.66 -19.05
N ARG A 127 -3.12 -4.80 -19.19
CA ARG A 127 -3.84 -5.93 -18.59
C ARG A 127 -3.32 -7.26 -19.11
N PRO A 128 -2.84 -8.15 -18.21
CA PRO A 128 -2.43 -9.48 -18.62
C PRO A 128 -3.66 -10.30 -19.03
N THR A 129 -3.49 -11.15 -20.04
CA THR A 129 -4.44 -12.21 -20.35
C THR A 129 -4.24 -13.32 -19.33
N LYS A 130 -4.91 -13.22 -18.18
CA LYS A 130 -4.90 -14.28 -17.17
C LYS A 130 -6.33 -14.63 -16.78
N GLU A 131 -6.55 -15.89 -16.45
CA GLU A 131 -7.79 -16.33 -15.85
C GLU A 131 -7.97 -15.72 -14.46
N GLU A 132 -9.21 -15.40 -14.10
CA GLU A 132 -9.53 -14.99 -12.74
C GLU A 132 -9.31 -16.18 -11.79
N LEU A 133 -8.64 -15.89 -10.69
CA LEU A 133 -8.43 -16.89 -9.64
C LEU A 133 -9.72 -17.04 -8.82
N PRO A 134 -10.07 -18.25 -8.39
CA PRO A 134 -11.22 -18.43 -7.50
C PRO A 134 -11.01 -17.69 -6.17
N GLU A 135 -12.10 -17.19 -5.62
CA GLU A 135 -12.11 -16.68 -4.24
C GLU A 135 -11.75 -17.80 -3.25
N ASP A 136 -10.96 -17.45 -2.25
CA ASP A 136 -10.58 -18.37 -1.19
C ASP A 136 -11.52 -18.15 0.01
N ASN A 137 -12.40 -19.12 0.24
CA ASN A 137 -13.40 -19.14 1.30
C ASN A 137 -13.08 -20.20 2.38
N LEU A 138 -11.81 -20.61 2.50
CA LEU A 138 -11.40 -21.64 3.46
C LEU A 138 -11.45 -21.16 4.91
N ASN A 139 -11.34 -19.84 5.13
CA ASN A 139 -11.51 -19.28 6.47
C ASN A 139 -12.99 -18.98 6.74
N PRO A 140 -13.57 -19.47 7.84
CA PRO A 140 -15.00 -19.28 8.13
C PRO A 140 -15.40 -17.84 8.49
N PHE A 141 -14.44 -16.96 8.78
CA PHE A 141 -14.69 -15.60 9.27
C PHE A 141 -14.37 -14.51 8.25
N PHE A 142 -13.72 -14.86 7.16
CA PHE A 142 -13.46 -13.93 6.06
C PHE A 142 -13.21 -14.67 4.73
N ASN A 143 -13.56 -14.01 3.65
CA ASN A 143 -13.26 -14.43 2.28
C ASN A 143 -12.07 -13.64 1.74
N TYR A 144 -11.28 -14.26 0.87
CA TYR A 144 -10.17 -13.61 0.18
C TYR A 144 -10.33 -13.69 -1.33
N ASP A 145 -10.40 -12.52 -1.98
CA ASP A 145 -10.40 -12.39 -3.43
C ASP A 145 -8.98 -12.03 -3.93
N PRO A 146 -8.24 -12.99 -4.51
CA PRO A 146 -6.89 -12.76 -5.02
C PRO A 146 -6.84 -11.77 -6.19
N ASN A 147 -7.95 -11.59 -6.92
CA ASN A 147 -8.03 -10.69 -8.06
C ASN A 147 -8.10 -9.21 -7.64
N LYS A 148 -8.54 -8.94 -6.42
CA LYS A 148 -8.52 -7.60 -5.80
C LYS A 148 -7.22 -7.32 -5.05
N CYS A 149 -6.42 -8.34 -4.76
CA CYS A 149 -5.22 -8.20 -3.93
C CYS A 149 -4.09 -7.46 -4.68
N VAL A 150 -3.55 -6.40 -4.07
CA VAL A 150 -2.38 -5.66 -4.57
C VAL A 150 -1.07 -6.10 -3.90
N LEU A 151 -1.07 -7.20 -3.16
CA LEU A 151 0.09 -7.78 -2.45
C LEU A 151 0.83 -6.78 -1.54
N CYS A 152 0.10 -5.87 -0.91
CA CYS A 152 0.68 -4.85 -0.01
C CYS A 152 1.27 -5.44 1.29
N LYS A 153 0.92 -6.69 1.63
CA LYS A 153 1.36 -7.44 2.82
C LYS A 153 0.94 -6.84 4.17
N ILE A 154 0.01 -5.90 4.21
CA ILE A 154 -0.49 -5.36 5.49
C ILE A 154 -1.13 -6.48 6.31
N CYS A 155 -1.97 -7.33 5.70
CA CYS A 155 -2.60 -8.47 6.37
C CYS A 155 -1.58 -9.46 6.96
N LEU A 156 -0.49 -9.75 6.22
CA LEU A 156 0.60 -10.59 6.68
C LEU A 156 1.26 -10.01 7.94
N HIS A 157 1.74 -8.77 7.88
CA HIS A 157 2.40 -8.11 9.02
C HIS A 157 1.46 -7.88 10.20
N THR A 158 0.16 -7.69 9.94
CA THR A 158 -0.85 -7.63 10.99
C THR A 158 -0.98 -8.99 11.68
N CYS A 159 -1.10 -10.07 10.90
CA CYS A 159 -1.27 -11.42 11.42
C CYS A 159 -0.01 -11.95 12.13
N GLU A 160 1.20 -11.58 11.67
CA GLU A 160 2.46 -11.93 12.34
C GLU A 160 2.51 -11.52 13.80
N ARG A 161 1.85 -10.41 14.16
CA ARG A 161 1.79 -9.91 15.54
C ARG A 161 0.84 -10.72 16.43
N ILE A 162 0.00 -11.57 15.86
CA ILE A 162 -1.07 -12.30 16.56
C ILE A 162 -0.84 -13.81 16.52
N GLN A 163 -0.70 -14.38 15.31
CA GLN A 163 -0.59 -15.84 15.14
C GLN A 163 0.19 -16.30 13.91
N SER A 164 0.71 -15.38 13.09
CA SER A 164 1.52 -15.69 11.90
C SER A 164 0.85 -16.67 10.90
N ALA A 165 -0.47 -16.58 10.77
CA ALA A 165 -1.26 -17.53 9.97
C ALA A 165 -1.40 -17.15 8.50
N ILE A 166 -0.97 -15.95 8.09
CA ILE A 166 -1.06 -15.48 6.70
C ILE A 166 0.34 -15.42 6.10
N ASN A 167 0.50 -15.98 4.89
CA ASN A 167 1.76 -15.90 4.16
C ASN A 167 1.53 -15.68 2.66
N VAL A 168 2.61 -15.34 1.92
CA VAL A 168 2.58 -15.24 0.46
C VAL A 168 2.95 -16.58 -0.14
N VAL A 169 2.16 -17.05 -1.07
CA VAL A 169 2.43 -18.27 -1.86
C VAL A 169 2.52 -17.94 -3.33
N GLY A 170 3.23 -18.76 -4.09
CA GLY A 170 3.45 -18.54 -5.51
C GLY A 170 4.52 -17.47 -5.80
N ARG A 171 4.71 -17.18 -7.09
CA ARG A 171 5.70 -16.21 -7.59
C ARG A 171 5.15 -15.41 -8.77
N GLY A 172 5.66 -14.19 -8.97
CA GLY A 172 5.27 -13.32 -10.08
C GLY A 172 3.77 -13.03 -10.10
N CYS A 173 3.14 -13.21 -11.26
CA CYS A 173 1.70 -13.00 -11.43
C CYS A 173 0.81 -14.06 -10.74
N ASN A 174 1.39 -15.16 -10.29
CA ASN A 174 0.69 -16.19 -9.51
C ASN A 174 0.87 -16.03 -7.99
N ALA A 175 1.54 -14.97 -7.54
CA ALA A 175 1.66 -14.70 -6.13
C ALA A 175 0.30 -14.31 -5.53
N LYS A 176 -0.04 -14.92 -4.40
CA LYS A 176 -1.26 -14.61 -3.64
C LYS A 176 -1.02 -14.77 -2.15
N MET A 177 -1.92 -14.20 -1.35
CA MET A 177 -1.95 -14.49 0.09
C MET A 177 -2.61 -15.84 0.31
N ALA A 178 -2.16 -16.57 1.32
CA ALA A 178 -2.78 -17.82 1.76
C ALA A 178 -2.81 -17.89 3.28
N PHE A 179 -3.83 -18.55 3.81
CA PHE A 179 -4.05 -18.76 5.23
C PHE A 179 -3.61 -20.19 5.60
N PHE A 180 -2.79 -20.33 6.66
CA PHE A 180 -2.21 -21.60 7.10
C PHE A 180 -2.44 -21.90 8.59
N GLY A 181 -3.22 -21.13 9.28
CA GLY A 181 -3.35 -21.22 10.73
C GLY A 181 -4.67 -21.80 11.21
N ASP A 182 -4.75 -21.92 12.54
CA ASP A 182 -5.99 -22.14 13.22
C ASP A 182 -6.88 -20.89 13.14
N SER A 183 -8.10 -21.06 12.62
CA SER A 183 -9.06 -19.97 12.50
C SER A 183 -9.69 -19.53 13.83
N SER A 184 -9.49 -20.26 14.93
CA SER A 184 -10.14 -19.99 16.22
C SER A 184 -9.96 -18.56 16.74
N LYS A 185 -8.79 -17.95 16.47
CA LYS A 185 -8.50 -16.56 16.85
C LYS A 185 -9.05 -15.54 15.87
N CYS A 186 -9.45 -15.94 14.66
CA CYS A 186 -9.89 -15.03 13.61
C CYS A 186 -11.26 -14.44 13.92
N GLU A 187 -12.13 -15.19 14.61
CA GLU A 187 -13.47 -14.75 14.98
C GLU A 187 -13.49 -13.43 15.74
N SER A 188 -12.60 -13.28 16.70
CA SER A 188 -12.50 -12.07 17.53
C SER A 188 -11.51 -11.03 17.00
N CYS A 189 -10.58 -11.42 16.11
CA CYS A 189 -9.50 -10.56 15.65
C CYS A 189 -9.90 -9.69 14.46
N LYS A 190 -10.20 -10.28 13.29
CA LYS A 190 -10.54 -9.64 12.00
C LYS A 190 -9.68 -8.46 11.56
N GLU A 191 -8.56 -8.19 12.22
CA GLU A 191 -7.69 -7.03 11.97
C GLU A 191 -7.14 -6.98 10.52
N CYS A 192 -6.85 -8.13 9.92
CA CYS A 192 -6.39 -8.20 8.54
C CYS A 192 -7.46 -7.75 7.53
N VAL A 193 -8.73 -7.98 7.84
CA VAL A 193 -9.88 -7.54 7.02
C VAL A 193 -10.04 -6.03 7.10
N VAL A 194 -10.11 -5.50 8.32
CA VAL A 194 -10.27 -4.05 8.59
C VAL A 194 -9.14 -3.23 7.97
N ARG A 195 -7.93 -3.76 7.97
CA ARG A 195 -6.73 -3.07 7.46
C ARG A 195 -6.48 -3.26 5.97
N CYS A 196 -7.30 -4.07 5.28
CA CYS A 196 -7.11 -4.30 3.85
C CYS A 196 -7.41 -3.02 3.04
N PRO A 197 -6.41 -2.41 2.35
CA PRO A 197 -6.59 -1.10 1.71
C PRO A 197 -7.44 -1.15 0.44
N VAL A 198 -7.77 -2.34 -0.05
CA VAL A 198 -8.44 -2.56 -1.35
C VAL A 198 -9.65 -3.49 -1.26
N GLY A 199 -10.02 -3.96 -0.06
CA GLY A 199 -11.15 -4.87 0.12
C GLY A 199 -10.96 -6.24 -0.54
N ALA A 200 -9.72 -6.73 -0.58
CA ALA A 200 -9.44 -8.10 -1.02
C ALA A 200 -9.74 -9.13 0.06
N LEU A 201 -9.80 -8.72 1.32
CA LEU A 201 -10.29 -9.50 2.45
C LEU A 201 -11.62 -8.89 2.89
N MET A 202 -12.64 -9.73 3.07
CA MET A 202 -14.00 -9.31 3.39
C MET A 202 -14.58 -10.24 4.46
N GLU A 203 -15.35 -9.71 5.39
CA GLU A 203 -16.10 -10.53 6.34
C GLU A 203 -17.12 -11.42 5.63
N THR A 204 -17.30 -12.64 6.15
CA THR A 204 -18.35 -13.56 5.70
C THR A 204 -19.69 -13.17 6.27
#